data_2b563124675c4168d07648082e156fb1
#
_entry.id   2b563124675c4168d07648082e156fb1
#
_cell.length_a   1.000
_cell.length_b   1.000
_cell.length_c   1.000
_cell.angle_alpha   90.00
_cell.angle_beta   90.00
_cell.angle_gamma   90.00
#
_symmetry.space_group_name_H-M   'P 1'
#
loop_
_entity.id
_entity.type
_entity.pdbx_description
1 polymer ?
#
loop_
_entity_poly.entity_id
_entity_poly.type
_entity_poly.pdbx_seq_one_letter_code
_entity_poly.pdbx_strand_id
1 'polypeptide(L)'
;MKRDLYFSKPIMNAAGSLGFTPDFRTLGDFVTNPFSLRPRLPTSQPAVIEYPGGFLLHTGLPNPGLKAGLKKYAAKWTRSDLPVIVHLMADRPEETQNMVRMLEEIENVMAVELGFAPLLADDILMLTLEMCLGEIPLIFSLPVEQVLSLGPRLVQDGAQAISIAAPRGALMTDHLVTGRIAGPSLFPQALDTVNNAVKLGIPIIGSGGVWTKENADAMLSVGALAVQVDAALWNPAFSFDSPSAETK
;
A
#
# COMPACT_ATOMS: atom_id res chain seq x y z
N MET A 1 -23.10 -0.29 -10.06
CA MET A 1 -23.26 -1.50 -9.21
C MET A 1 -22.02 -1.59 -8.33
N LYS A 2 -22.20 -1.71 -7.00
CA LYS A 2 -21.05 -1.77 -6.08
C LYS A 2 -20.18 -2.98 -6.42
N ARG A 3 -18.87 -2.79 -6.53
CA ARG A 3 -17.88 -3.84 -6.77
C ARG A 3 -17.55 -4.53 -5.45
N ASP A 4 -17.26 -5.81 -5.48
CA ASP A 4 -16.80 -6.55 -4.31
C ASP A 4 -15.27 -6.58 -4.27
N LEU A 5 -14.70 -6.41 -3.08
CA LEU A 5 -13.26 -6.59 -2.89
C LEU A 5 -12.96 -8.10 -2.84
N TYR A 6 -12.13 -8.57 -3.74
CA TYR A 6 -11.62 -9.95 -3.75
C TYR A 6 -10.15 -9.95 -4.15
N PHE A 7 -9.44 -10.99 -3.79
CA PHE A 7 -8.04 -11.15 -4.16
C PHE A 7 -7.88 -12.43 -4.98
N SER A 8 -7.36 -12.33 -6.21
CA SER A 8 -7.11 -13.48 -7.08
C SER A 8 -6.04 -14.39 -6.50
N LYS A 9 -5.06 -13.78 -5.83
CA LYS A 9 -4.03 -14.43 -5.02
C LYS A 9 -3.79 -13.58 -3.78
N PRO A 10 -3.56 -14.21 -2.62
CA PRO A 10 -3.45 -13.48 -1.35
C PRO A 10 -2.12 -12.74 -1.15
N ILE A 11 -1.18 -12.83 -2.10
CA ILE A 11 0.12 -12.16 -2.01
C ILE A 11 0.28 -11.25 -3.21
N MET A 12 0.55 -9.97 -2.97
CA MET A 12 0.66 -8.93 -3.97
C MET A 12 1.84 -7.99 -3.67
N ASN A 13 2.15 -7.10 -4.59
CA ASN A 13 3.13 -6.04 -4.32
C ASN A 13 2.51 -4.92 -3.49
N ALA A 14 3.34 -4.25 -2.65
CA ALA A 14 2.95 -3.00 -1.98
C ALA A 14 3.04 -1.81 -2.93
N ALA A 15 2.30 -0.75 -2.62
CA ALA A 15 2.38 0.52 -3.35
C ALA A 15 3.81 1.09 -3.34
N GLY A 16 4.29 1.45 -4.52
CA GLY A 16 5.61 2.05 -4.68
C GLY A 16 6.74 1.06 -4.98
N SER A 17 6.46 -0.25 -5.10
CA SER A 17 7.48 -1.27 -5.33
C SER A 17 7.71 -1.62 -6.80
N LEU A 18 6.67 -1.72 -7.63
CA LEU A 18 6.76 -2.24 -9.01
C LEU A 18 6.35 -1.25 -10.11
N GLY A 19 6.09 0.03 -9.79
CA GLY A 19 5.71 1.02 -10.79
C GLY A 19 4.21 1.15 -11.00
N PHE A 20 3.77 1.40 -12.24
CA PHE A 20 2.38 1.75 -12.56
C PHE A 20 1.64 0.68 -13.38
N THR A 21 2.31 -0.39 -13.76
CA THR A 21 1.73 -1.53 -14.51
C THR A 21 2.37 -2.82 -14.07
N PRO A 22 1.64 -3.95 -14.09
CA PRO A 22 2.20 -5.26 -13.79
C PRO A 22 3.40 -5.58 -14.68
N ASP A 23 4.36 -6.32 -14.13
CA ASP A 23 5.50 -6.90 -14.85
C ASP A 23 5.75 -8.34 -14.36
N PHE A 24 6.86 -8.95 -14.81
CA PHE A 24 7.21 -10.33 -14.47
C PHE A 24 7.46 -10.60 -12.97
N ARG A 25 7.62 -9.55 -12.16
CA ARG A 25 7.79 -9.63 -10.69
C ARG A 25 6.46 -9.60 -9.95
N THR A 26 5.36 -9.39 -10.65
CA THR A 26 4.03 -9.30 -10.03
C THR A 26 3.61 -10.67 -9.51
N LEU A 27 3.31 -10.75 -8.23
CA LEU A 27 3.03 -12.01 -7.52
C LEU A 27 1.56 -12.43 -7.61
N GLY A 28 0.67 -11.46 -7.57
CA GLY A 28 -0.79 -11.65 -7.59
C GLY A 28 -1.47 -10.37 -8.08
N ASP A 29 -2.49 -9.91 -7.38
CA ASP A 29 -3.12 -8.63 -7.70
C ASP A 29 -2.09 -7.51 -7.66
N PHE A 30 -2.26 -6.50 -8.51
CA PHE A 30 -1.24 -5.48 -8.70
C PHE A 30 -1.63 -4.16 -8.02
N VAL A 31 -0.76 -3.66 -7.14
CA VAL A 31 -0.91 -2.32 -6.53
C VAL A 31 0.01 -1.33 -7.23
N THR A 32 -0.55 -0.23 -7.74
CA THR A 32 0.24 0.79 -8.45
C THR A 32 1.15 1.57 -7.52
N ASN A 33 2.17 2.22 -8.08
CA ASN A 33 2.83 3.32 -7.38
C ASN A 33 1.82 4.41 -7.05
N PRO A 34 2.04 5.20 -5.97
CA PRO A 34 1.14 6.25 -5.55
C PRO A 34 0.89 7.30 -6.63
N PHE A 35 -0.38 7.61 -6.88
CA PHE A 35 -0.78 8.77 -7.67
C PHE A 35 -1.25 9.90 -6.79
N SER A 36 -0.90 11.11 -7.14
CA SER A 36 -1.50 12.36 -6.67
C SER A 36 -2.36 12.98 -7.75
N LEU A 37 -3.23 13.94 -7.39
CA LEU A 37 -4.04 14.65 -8.37
C LEU A 37 -3.16 15.38 -9.41
N ARG A 38 -2.11 16.06 -8.94
CA ARG A 38 -1.13 16.78 -9.77
C ARG A 38 0.17 15.98 -9.87
N PRO A 39 1.00 16.22 -10.92
CA PRO A 39 2.32 15.59 -11.01
C PRO A 39 3.20 15.93 -9.81
N ARG A 40 4.00 14.96 -9.36
CA ARG A 40 5.05 15.17 -8.36
C ARG A 40 6.41 14.85 -8.97
N LEU A 41 7.34 15.76 -8.77
CA LEU A 41 8.74 15.55 -9.12
C LEU A 41 9.45 14.77 -8.00
N PRO A 42 10.52 14.04 -8.32
CA PRO A 42 11.38 13.49 -7.29
C PRO A 42 11.92 14.61 -6.39
N THR A 43 12.25 14.26 -5.16
CA THR A 43 12.97 15.21 -4.28
C THR A 43 14.29 15.65 -4.93
N SER A 44 14.77 16.84 -4.60
CA SER A 44 16.05 17.37 -5.13
C SER A 44 17.26 16.53 -4.69
N GLN A 45 17.15 15.82 -3.58
CA GLN A 45 18.17 14.94 -3.02
C GLN A 45 17.56 13.58 -2.66
N PRO A 46 17.25 12.72 -3.66
CA PRO A 46 16.76 11.39 -3.38
C PRO A 46 17.83 10.56 -2.67
N ALA A 47 17.42 9.85 -1.63
CA ALA A 47 18.34 9.04 -0.85
C ALA A 47 17.74 7.66 -0.54
N VAL A 48 18.62 6.66 -0.55
CA VAL A 48 18.42 5.35 0.05
C VAL A 48 19.52 5.22 1.10
N ILE A 49 19.16 5.22 2.37
CA ILE A 49 20.11 5.23 3.48
C ILE A 49 19.94 3.94 4.27
N GLU A 50 20.97 3.09 4.21
CA GLU A 50 20.97 1.82 4.94
C GLU A 50 21.21 2.04 6.45
N TYR A 51 20.59 1.19 7.26
CA TYR A 51 20.83 1.09 8.70
C TYR A 51 20.65 -0.37 9.15
N PRO A 52 21.12 -0.78 10.32
CA PRO A 52 20.92 -2.13 10.81
C PRO A 52 19.43 -2.51 10.83
N GLY A 53 19.06 -3.52 10.02
CA GLY A 53 17.69 -4.04 9.91
C GLY A 53 16.83 -3.46 8.79
N GLY A 54 17.36 -2.53 7.96
CA GLY A 54 16.60 -1.97 6.85
C GLY A 54 17.24 -0.76 6.19
N PHE A 55 16.40 0.05 5.57
CA PHE A 55 16.84 1.29 4.94
C PHE A 55 15.71 2.32 4.92
N LEU A 56 16.09 3.58 4.83
CA LEU A 56 15.20 4.73 4.71
C LEU A 56 15.16 5.19 3.26
N LEU A 57 13.95 5.40 2.74
CA LEU A 57 13.69 5.86 1.38
C LEU A 57 13.17 7.29 1.38
N HIS A 58 13.94 8.21 0.78
CA HIS A 58 13.58 9.60 0.56
C HIS A 58 13.54 9.89 -0.95
N THR A 59 12.37 9.69 -1.58
CA THR A 59 12.21 9.80 -3.04
C THR A 59 11.31 10.94 -3.49
N GLY A 60 10.45 11.46 -2.59
CA GLY A 60 9.40 12.42 -2.92
C GLY A 60 8.16 11.80 -3.58
N LEU A 61 8.14 10.47 -3.78
CA LEU A 61 7.06 9.74 -4.45
C LEU A 61 6.70 10.33 -5.83
N PRO A 62 7.64 10.38 -6.77
CA PRO A 62 7.41 10.99 -8.09
C PRO A 62 6.33 10.23 -8.86
N ASN A 63 5.41 10.97 -9.47
CA ASN A 63 4.34 10.39 -10.29
C ASN A 63 3.82 11.42 -11.30
N PRO A 64 3.18 10.99 -12.40
CA PRO A 64 2.73 11.88 -13.47
C PRO A 64 1.45 12.66 -13.12
N GLY A 65 0.87 12.45 -11.94
CA GLY A 65 -0.50 12.84 -11.62
C GLY A 65 -1.53 11.88 -12.23
N LEU A 66 -2.69 11.72 -11.56
CA LEU A 66 -3.65 10.70 -11.96
C LEU A 66 -4.16 10.87 -13.39
N LYS A 67 -4.52 12.10 -13.82
CA LYS A 67 -5.05 12.35 -15.16
C LYS A 67 -4.08 11.92 -16.28
N ALA A 68 -2.79 12.21 -16.12
CA ALA A 68 -1.76 11.77 -17.06
C ALA A 68 -1.48 10.27 -16.94
N GLY A 69 -1.56 9.74 -15.72
CA GLY A 69 -1.47 8.31 -15.46
C GLY A 69 -2.55 7.51 -16.16
N LEU A 70 -3.81 7.94 -16.09
CA LEU A 70 -4.93 7.31 -16.78
C LEU A 70 -4.72 7.28 -18.30
N LYS A 71 -4.32 8.41 -18.91
CA LYS A 71 -4.01 8.46 -20.36
C LYS A 71 -2.95 7.43 -20.76
N LYS A 72 -1.97 7.17 -19.87
CA LYS A 72 -0.83 6.30 -20.17
C LYS A 72 -1.08 4.84 -19.83
N TYR A 73 -1.82 4.56 -18.76
CA TYR A 73 -1.87 3.23 -18.15
C TYR A 73 -3.24 2.58 -18.15
N ALA A 74 -4.37 3.32 -18.22
CA ALA A 74 -5.72 2.74 -18.12
C ALA A 74 -5.96 1.58 -19.10
N ALA A 75 -5.58 1.75 -20.37
CA ALA A 75 -5.72 0.68 -21.37
C ALA A 75 -4.84 -0.56 -21.07
N LYS A 76 -3.74 -0.41 -20.33
CA LYS A 76 -2.91 -1.53 -19.87
C LYS A 76 -3.56 -2.24 -18.69
N TRP A 77 -4.17 -1.48 -17.78
CA TRP A 77 -4.91 -2.05 -16.65
C TRP A 77 -6.11 -2.86 -17.13
N THR A 78 -6.92 -2.29 -18.04
CA THR A 78 -8.09 -2.99 -18.61
C THR A 78 -7.72 -4.30 -19.31
N ARG A 79 -6.53 -4.38 -19.91
CA ARG A 79 -6.05 -5.60 -20.61
C ARG A 79 -5.26 -6.55 -19.72
N SER A 80 -5.02 -6.19 -18.47
CA SER A 80 -4.27 -7.05 -17.55
C SER A 80 -5.11 -8.25 -17.14
N ASP A 81 -4.50 -9.41 -17.08
CA ASP A 81 -5.12 -10.62 -16.50
C ASP A 81 -5.21 -10.56 -14.98
N LEU A 82 -4.50 -9.59 -14.36
CA LEU A 82 -4.47 -9.39 -12.91
C LEU A 82 -5.32 -8.18 -12.54
N PRO A 83 -6.16 -8.27 -11.49
CA PRO A 83 -6.85 -7.13 -10.94
C PRO A 83 -5.88 -6.03 -10.50
N VAL A 84 -6.28 -4.78 -10.67
CA VAL A 84 -5.45 -3.62 -10.34
C VAL A 84 -6.05 -2.87 -9.16
N ILE A 85 -5.22 -2.60 -8.16
CA ILE A 85 -5.53 -1.70 -7.05
C ILE A 85 -4.76 -0.40 -7.31
N VAL A 86 -5.46 0.72 -7.42
CA VAL A 86 -4.81 2.01 -7.64
C VAL A 86 -4.56 2.70 -6.30
N HIS A 87 -3.30 2.93 -5.99
CA HIS A 87 -2.93 3.68 -4.78
C HIS A 87 -2.98 5.19 -5.02
N LEU A 88 -3.76 5.89 -4.20
CA LEU A 88 -3.90 7.34 -4.23
C LEU A 88 -3.29 7.99 -2.99
N MET A 89 -2.66 9.14 -3.19
CA MET A 89 -2.24 10.03 -2.10
C MET A 89 -3.43 10.90 -1.70
N ALA A 90 -4.05 10.59 -0.57
CA ALA A 90 -5.31 11.15 -0.10
C ALA A 90 -5.09 12.29 0.89
N ASP A 91 -4.46 13.37 0.44
CA ASP A 91 -4.11 14.50 1.32
C ASP A 91 -5.28 15.46 1.58
N ARG A 92 -6.26 15.52 0.67
CA ARG A 92 -7.44 16.39 0.75
C ARG A 92 -8.69 15.64 0.32
N PRO A 93 -9.76 15.62 1.14
CA PRO A 93 -10.97 14.83 0.85
C PRO A 93 -11.58 15.11 -0.52
N GLU A 94 -11.72 16.40 -0.91
CA GLU A 94 -12.34 16.80 -2.18
C GLU A 94 -11.50 16.38 -3.40
N GLU A 95 -10.17 16.52 -3.32
CA GLU A 95 -9.26 16.07 -4.36
C GLU A 95 -9.27 14.55 -4.47
N THR A 96 -9.34 13.84 -3.33
CA THR A 96 -9.41 12.38 -3.25
C THR A 96 -10.70 11.87 -3.87
N GLN A 97 -11.86 12.46 -3.52
CA GLN A 97 -13.15 12.12 -4.12
C GLN A 97 -13.12 12.24 -5.65
N ASN A 98 -12.55 13.34 -6.16
CA ASN A 98 -12.43 13.54 -7.61
C ASN A 98 -11.56 12.44 -8.25
N MET A 99 -10.45 12.03 -7.61
CA MET A 99 -9.59 10.96 -8.12
C MET A 99 -10.29 9.60 -8.08
N VAL A 100 -11.03 9.28 -7.02
CA VAL A 100 -11.78 8.02 -6.91
C VAL A 100 -12.83 7.92 -8.02
N ARG A 101 -13.63 9.00 -8.26
CA ARG A 101 -14.62 9.03 -9.35
C ARG A 101 -14.02 8.80 -10.72
N MET A 102 -12.82 9.34 -10.98
CA MET A 102 -12.13 9.10 -12.26
C MET A 102 -11.74 7.63 -12.45
N LEU A 103 -11.58 6.85 -11.38
CA LEU A 103 -11.23 5.43 -11.42
C LEU A 103 -12.44 4.51 -11.51
N GLU A 104 -13.63 4.96 -11.10
CA GLU A 104 -14.87 4.18 -11.21
C GLU A 104 -15.22 3.81 -12.66
N GLU A 105 -14.78 4.63 -13.62
CA GLU A 105 -14.99 4.41 -15.05
C GLU A 105 -14.01 3.40 -15.68
N ILE A 106 -12.97 2.97 -14.94
CA ILE A 106 -11.92 2.11 -15.47
C ILE A 106 -12.20 0.65 -15.15
N GLU A 107 -12.38 -0.16 -16.19
CA GLU A 107 -12.49 -1.61 -16.04
C GLU A 107 -11.20 -2.21 -15.44
N ASN A 108 -11.35 -3.30 -14.68
CA ASN A 108 -10.27 -4.01 -14.01
C ASN A 108 -9.54 -3.23 -12.89
N VAL A 109 -9.99 -2.02 -12.55
CA VAL A 109 -9.61 -1.39 -11.29
C VAL A 109 -10.52 -1.96 -10.21
N MET A 110 -10.00 -2.92 -9.45
CA MET A 110 -10.77 -3.66 -8.45
C MET A 110 -11.05 -2.81 -7.21
N ALA A 111 -10.05 -2.04 -6.77
CA ALA A 111 -10.14 -1.22 -5.56
C ALA A 111 -9.25 0.02 -5.66
N VAL A 112 -9.50 0.97 -4.77
CA VAL A 112 -8.63 2.11 -4.53
C VAL A 112 -8.03 1.99 -3.13
N GLU A 113 -6.70 2.05 -3.03
CA GLU A 113 -5.98 2.12 -1.77
C GLU A 113 -5.62 3.58 -1.48
N LEU A 114 -6.10 4.11 -0.36
CA LEU A 114 -5.89 5.49 0.07
C LEU A 114 -4.74 5.57 1.07
N GLY A 115 -3.63 6.19 0.67
CA GLY A 115 -2.50 6.49 1.54
C GLY A 115 -2.49 7.95 1.94
N PHE A 116 -2.30 8.23 3.22
CA PHE A 116 -2.44 9.56 3.81
C PHE A 116 -1.09 10.19 4.15
N ALA A 117 -1.06 11.53 4.13
CA ALA A 117 0.08 12.27 4.66
C ALA A 117 0.22 12.00 6.17
N PRO A 118 1.45 12.03 6.70
CA PRO A 118 1.66 11.87 8.14
C PRO A 118 0.90 12.94 8.93
N LEU A 119 0.43 12.56 10.12
CA LEU A 119 -0.21 13.48 11.08
C LEU A 119 -1.54 14.10 10.63
N LEU A 120 -2.20 13.52 9.62
CA LEU A 120 -3.60 13.89 9.37
C LEU A 120 -4.48 13.43 10.54
N ALA A 121 -5.39 14.30 10.93
CA ALA A 121 -6.34 14.01 11.99
C ALA A 121 -7.33 12.92 11.54
N ASP A 122 -7.78 12.08 12.47
CA ASP A 122 -8.74 11.01 12.22
C ASP A 122 -10.01 11.51 11.53
N ASP A 123 -10.49 12.70 11.88
CA ASP A 123 -11.68 13.31 11.28
C ASP A 123 -11.51 13.56 9.77
N ILE A 124 -10.30 13.87 9.31
CA ILE A 124 -10.02 14.03 7.88
C ILE A 124 -10.10 12.68 7.15
N LEU A 125 -9.63 11.60 7.78
CA LEU A 125 -9.73 10.26 7.21
C LEU A 125 -11.21 9.81 7.15
N MET A 126 -11.98 10.06 8.19
CA MET A 126 -13.42 9.76 8.23
C MET A 126 -14.20 10.57 7.17
N LEU A 127 -13.92 11.86 7.06
CA LEU A 127 -14.51 12.72 6.02
C LEU A 127 -14.12 12.22 4.62
N THR A 128 -12.87 11.82 4.43
CA THR A 128 -12.41 11.26 3.14
C THR A 128 -13.18 9.98 2.80
N LEU A 129 -13.40 9.10 3.77
CA LEU A 129 -14.22 7.91 3.57
C LEU A 129 -15.64 8.30 3.11
N GLU A 130 -16.33 9.14 3.88
CA GLU A 130 -17.71 9.57 3.59
C GLU A 130 -17.83 10.15 2.17
N MET A 131 -16.90 11.02 1.78
CA MET A 131 -16.91 11.66 0.46
C MET A 131 -16.55 10.70 -0.68
N CYS A 132 -15.76 9.66 -0.43
CA CYS A 132 -15.29 8.71 -1.44
C CYS A 132 -16.14 7.45 -1.57
N LEU A 133 -17.13 7.25 -0.69
CA LEU A 133 -18.03 6.11 -0.81
C LEU A 133 -18.76 6.12 -2.16
N GLY A 134 -18.68 5.01 -2.90
CA GLY A 134 -19.21 4.85 -4.24
C GLY A 134 -19.26 3.39 -4.68
N GLU A 135 -19.02 3.15 -5.96
CA GLU A 135 -19.06 1.81 -6.55
C GLU A 135 -17.77 1.02 -6.31
N ILE A 136 -16.63 1.70 -6.21
CA ILE A 136 -15.32 1.07 -6.09
C ILE A 136 -14.94 0.82 -4.62
N PRO A 137 -14.46 -0.37 -4.26
CA PRO A 137 -13.98 -0.68 -2.92
C PRO A 137 -12.84 0.24 -2.46
N LEU A 138 -12.89 0.69 -1.21
CA LEU A 138 -11.86 1.53 -0.59
C LEU A 138 -11.05 0.74 0.44
N ILE A 139 -9.74 0.78 0.30
CA ILE A 139 -8.76 0.26 1.25
C ILE A 139 -8.06 1.45 1.89
N PHE A 140 -8.03 1.51 3.21
CA PHE A 140 -7.34 2.58 3.95
C PHE A 140 -5.96 2.11 4.41
N SER A 141 -4.92 2.75 3.90
CA SER A 141 -3.54 2.45 4.29
C SER A 141 -3.16 3.30 5.50
N LEU A 142 -3.12 2.66 6.67
CA LEU A 142 -2.93 3.30 7.97
C LEU A 142 -1.56 3.01 8.57
N PRO A 143 -0.94 3.98 9.26
CA PRO A 143 0.18 3.70 10.15
C PRO A 143 -0.20 2.65 11.20
N VAL A 144 0.76 1.83 11.61
CA VAL A 144 0.57 0.76 12.61
C VAL A 144 -0.18 1.26 13.86
N GLU A 145 0.15 2.46 14.31
CA GLU A 145 -0.43 3.08 15.52
C GLU A 145 -1.93 3.39 15.38
N GLN A 146 -2.43 3.59 14.16
CA GLN A 146 -3.83 3.93 13.89
C GLN A 146 -4.68 2.71 13.48
N VAL A 147 -4.08 1.58 13.11
CA VAL A 147 -4.82 0.41 12.64
C VAL A 147 -5.87 -0.04 13.65
N LEU A 148 -5.48 -0.20 14.91
CA LEU A 148 -6.36 -0.74 15.96
C LEU A 148 -7.33 0.31 16.52
N SER A 149 -6.97 1.59 16.50
CA SER A 149 -7.79 2.67 17.05
C SER A 149 -8.82 3.20 16.06
N LEU A 150 -8.43 3.41 14.80
CA LEU A 150 -9.29 4.00 13.77
C LEU A 150 -9.91 2.96 12.83
N GLY A 151 -9.22 1.84 12.60
CA GLY A 151 -9.66 0.79 11.68
C GLY A 151 -11.10 0.30 11.92
N PRO A 152 -11.53 0.00 13.15
CA PRO A 152 -12.91 -0.43 13.42
C PRO A 152 -13.97 0.57 12.94
N ARG A 153 -13.74 1.88 13.16
CA ARG A 153 -14.66 2.94 12.73
C ARG A 153 -14.72 3.04 11.21
N LEU A 154 -13.56 3.04 10.54
CA LEU A 154 -13.49 3.09 9.08
C LEU A 154 -14.23 1.91 8.44
N VAL A 155 -14.05 0.70 8.97
CA VAL A 155 -14.74 -0.50 8.48
C VAL A 155 -16.24 -0.44 8.74
N GLN A 156 -16.67 -0.01 9.93
CA GLN A 156 -18.07 0.19 10.25
C GLN A 156 -18.76 1.18 9.32
N ASP A 157 -18.05 2.26 8.93
CA ASP A 157 -18.59 3.33 8.09
C ASP A 157 -18.39 3.05 6.57
N GLY A 158 -17.80 1.91 6.19
CA GLY A 158 -17.85 1.42 4.82
C GLY A 158 -16.52 1.19 4.09
N ALA A 159 -15.37 1.35 4.75
CA ALA A 159 -14.10 0.87 4.21
C ALA A 159 -14.12 -0.67 4.10
N GLN A 160 -13.68 -1.21 2.97
CA GLN A 160 -13.73 -2.65 2.74
C GLN A 160 -12.51 -3.40 3.31
N ALA A 161 -11.39 -2.72 3.48
CA ALA A 161 -10.22 -3.26 4.16
C ALA A 161 -9.31 -2.15 4.68
N ILE A 162 -8.43 -2.52 5.60
CA ILE A 162 -7.33 -1.70 6.09
C ILE A 162 -6.02 -2.35 5.63
N SER A 163 -5.06 -1.57 5.13
CA SER A 163 -3.68 -2.01 4.91
C SER A 163 -2.72 -1.28 5.84
N ILE A 164 -1.59 -1.91 6.15
CA ILE A 164 -0.56 -1.29 6.99
C ILE A 164 0.35 -0.43 6.11
N ALA A 165 0.38 0.88 6.36
CA ALA A 165 1.27 1.80 5.68
C ALA A 165 2.73 1.60 6.09
N ALA A 166 3.66 1.81 5.14
CA ALA A 166 5.08 1.83 5.46
C ALA A 166 5.39 2.91 6.52
N PRO A 167 6.03 2.55 7.63
CA PRO A 167 6.35 3.50 8.69
C PRO A 167 7.30 4.59 8.18
N ARG A 168 7.26 5.73 8.84
CA ARG A 168 8.16 6.84 8.55
C ARG A 168 9.18 7.00 9.66
N GLY A 169 10.35 7.49 9.28
CA GLY A 169 11.42 7.75 10.23
C GLY A 169 12.40 8.79 9.72
N ALA A 170 13.45 9.00 10.49
CA ALA A 170 14.51 9.94 10.18
C ALA A 170 15.87 9.33 10.49
N LEU A 171 16.86 9.67 9.68
CA LEU A 171 18.26 9.36 9.92
C LEU A 171 19.09 10.62 9.80
N MET A 172 20.10 10.74 10.63
CA MET A 172 21.06 11.83 10.58
C MET A 172 22.22 11.41 9.67
N THR A 173 22.43 12.17 8.61
CA THR A 173 23.64 12.15 7.78
C THR A 173 24.37 13.46 7.99
N ASP A 174 24.76 14.19 6.96
CA ASP A 174 25.20 15.60 7.08
C ASP A 174 24.03 16.52 7.50
N HIS A 175 22.80 16.06 7.28
CA HIS A 175 21.55 16.71 7.69
C HIS A 175 20.49 15.64 8.04
N LEU A 176 19.38 16.08 8.67
CA LEU A 176 18.27 15.19 8.98
C LEU A 176 17.49 14.81 7.73
N VAL A 177 17.51 13.53 7.35
CA VAL A 177 16.75 12.98 6.23
C VAL A 177 15.55 12.21 6.77
N THR A 178 14.34 12.58 6.34
CA THR A 178 13.10 11.89 6.69
C THR A 178 12.57 11.10 5.50
N GLY A 179 12.02 9.92 5.73
CA GLY A 179 11.54 9.06 4.65
C GLY A 179 10.68 7.90 5.12
N ARG A 180 10.35 7.00 4.18
CA ARG A 180 9.73 5.71 4.49
C ARG A 180 10.80 4.73 4.92
N ILE A 181 10.47 3.93 5.92
CA ILE A 181 11.33 2.85 6.38
C ILE A 181 10.90 1.55 5.71
N ALA A 182 11.86 0.78 5.22
CA ALA A 182 11.66 -0.57 4.71
C ALA A 182 12.75 -1.51 5.27
N GLY A 183 12.39 -2.75 5.52
CA GLY A 183 13.34 -3.74 6.00
C GLY A 183 12.68 -4.86 6.80
N PRO A 184 13.37 -6.00 6.97
CA PRO A 184 12.84 -7.15 7.70
C PRO A 184 12.56 -6.87 9.19
N SER A 185 13.22 -5.87 9.77
CA SER A 185 13.03 -5.48 11.18
C SER A 185 11.60 -4.99 11.51
N LEU A 186 10.80 -4.65 10.50
CA LEU A 186 9.41 -4.22 10.68
C LEU A 186 8.45 -5.40 10.89
N PHE A 187 8.84 -6.61 10.50
CA PHE A 187 7.94 -7.76 10.46
C PHE A 187 7.30 -8.11 11.82
N PRO A 188 8.02 -8.18 12.95
CA PRO A 188 7.42 -8.58 14.22
C PRO A 188 6.27 -7.65 14.64
N GLN A 189 6.43 -6.34 14.51
CA GLN A 189 5.40 -5.37 14.84
C GLN A 189 4.22 -5.45 13.87
N ALA A 190 4.49 -5.61 12.59
CA ALA A 190 3.44 -5.74 11.57
C ALA A 190 2.59 -7.01 11.80
N LEU A 191 3.23 -8.16 12.10
CA LEU A 191 2.53 -9.41 12.39
C LEU A 191 1.65 -9.31 13.64
N ASP A 192 2.16 -8.70 14.73
CA ASP A 192 1.37 -8.46 15.94
C ASP A 192 0.16 -7.56 15.65
N THR A 193 0.35 -6.51 14.87
CA THR A 193 -0.75 -5.63 14.46
C THR A 193 -1.80 -6.37 13.64
N VAL A 194 -1.40 -7.20 12.68
CA VAL A 194 -2.33 -8.05 11.90
C VAL A 194 -3.12 -8.98 12.81
N ASN A 195 -2.45 -9.70 13.71
CA ASN A 195 -3.08 -10.63 14.65
C ASN A 195 -4.12 -9.93 15.56
N ASN A 196 -3.81 -8.73 16.02
CA ASN A 196 -4.74 -7.96 16.86
C ASN A 196 -5.88 -7.33 16.05
N ALA A 197 -5.63 -6.87 14.82
CA ALA A 197 -6.65 -6.36 13.92
C ALA A 197 -7.69 -7.45 13.58
N VAL A 198 -7.24 -8.67 13.28
CA VAL A 198 -8.13 -9.82 13.02
C VAL A 198 -9.02 -10.12 14.22
N LYS A 199 -8.48 -10.08 15.45
CA LYS A 199 -9.28 -10.29 16.68
C LYS A 199 -10.36 -9.22 16.89
N LEU A 200 -10.13 -8.01 16.35
CA LEU A 200 -11.12 -6.93 16.36
C LEU A 200 -12.10 -6.99 15.17
N GLY A 201 -12.00 -8.02 14.32
CA GLY A 201 -12.84 -8.16 13.13
C GLY A 201 -12.51 -7.18 12.01
N ILE A 202 -11.31 -6.57 12.01
CA ILE A 202 -10.87 -5.66 10.96
C ILE A 202 -10.41 -6.49 9.75
N PRO A 203 -11.00 -6.31 8.55
CA PRO A 203 -10.49 -6.88 7.30
C PRO A 203 -9.11 -6.26 7.00
N ILE A 204 -8.02 -6.99 7.30
CA ILE A 204 -6.66 -6.45 7.26
C ILE A 204 -5.84 -7.04 6.11
N ILE A 205 -5.11 -6.20 5.39
CA ILE A 205 -4.06 -6.56 4.44
C ILE A 205 -2.73 -6.36 5.16
N GLY A 206 -2.02 -7.45 5.38
CA GLY A 206 -0.73 -7.43 6.07
C GLY A 206 0.36 -6.79 5.20
N SER A 207 1.17 -5.93 5.79
CA SER A 207 2.32 -5.30 5.14
C SER A 207 3.36 -4.90 6.18
N GLY A 208 4.63 -4.78 5.75
CA GLY A 208 5.74 -4.39 6.60
C GLY A 208 6.67 -5.55 6.95
N GLY A 209 7.89 -5.49 6.44
CA GLY A 209 8.94 -6.45 6.73
C GLY A 209 8.74 -7.86 6.15
N VAL A 210 7.88 -8.03 5.16
CA VAL A 210 7.67 -9.30 4.45
C VAL A 210 8.84 -9.52 3.49
N TRP A 211 9.75 -10.39 3.88
CA TRP A 211 11.01 -10.64 3.17
C TRP A 211 11.18 -12.08 2.70
N THR A 212 10.37 -12.99 3.24
CA THR A 212 10.34 -14.40 2.88
C THR A 212 8.92 -14.92 2.74
N LYS A 213 8.77 -16.11 2.16
CA LYS A 213 7.47 -16.79 2.06
C LYS A 213 6.88 -17.07 3.44
N GLU A 214 7.71 -17.47 4.39
CA GLU A 214 7.30 -17.76 5.78
C GLU A 214 6.71 -16.50 6.45
N ASN A 215 7.25 -15.32 6.16
CA ASN A 215 6.67 -14.07 6.64
C ASN A 215 5.25 -13.86 6.09
N ALA A 216 5.05 -14.07 4.78
CA ALA A 216 3.73 -13.94 4.17
C ALA A 216 2.76 -15.00 4.70
N ASP A 217 3.18 -16.27 4.77
CA ASP A 217 2.38 -17.37 5.31
C ASP A 217 1.99 -17.14 6.77
N ALA A 218 2.88 -16.56 7.59
CA ALA A 218 2.58 -16.22 8.97
C ALA A 218 1.46 -15.15 9.06
N MET A 219 1.50 -14.08 8.26
CA MET A 219 0.43 -13.08 8.22
C MET A 219 -0.91 -13.68 7.77
N LEU A 220 -0.89 -14.54 6.74
CA LEU A 220 -2.11 -15.24 6.28
C LEU A 220 -2.65 -16.20 7.34
N SER A 221 -1.77 -16.93 8.05
CA SER A 221 -2.17 -17.89 9.09
C SER A 221 -2.85 -17.26 10.28
N VAL A 222 -2.52 -16.01 10.62
CA VAL A 222 -3.21 -15.26 11.69
C VAL A 222 -4.48 -14.55 11.19
N GLY A 223 -4.83 -14.66 9.89
CA GLY A 223 -6.09 -14.23 9.34
C GLY A 223 -6.05 -12.97 8.48
N ALA A 224 -4.88 -12.52 7.99
CA ALA A 224 -4.83 -11.45 6.99
C ALA A 224 -5.59 -11.87 5.71
N LEU A 225 -6.34 -10.95 5.11
CA LEU A 225 -7.04 -11.18 3.84
C LEU A 225 -6.04 -11.36 2.68
N ALA A 226 -4.99 -10.60 2.71
CA ALA A 226 -3.90 -10.61 1.74
C ALA A 226 -2.63 -10.04 2.37
N VAL A 227 -1.50 -10.19 1.68
CA VAL A 227 -0.19 -9.70 2.13
C VAL A 227 0.48 -8.90 1.03
N GLN A 228 0.96 -7.72 1.38
CA GLN A 228 1.74 -6.87 0.50
C GLN A 228 3.24 -7.04 0.75
N VAL A 229 3.98 -7.26 -0.34
CA VAL A 229 5.44 -7.34 -0.37
C VAL A 229 6.00 -6.05 -0.95
N ASP A 230 6.88 -5.39 -0.22
CA ASP A 230 7.47 -4.10 -0.62
C ASP A 230 8.89 -4.32 -1.22
N ALA A 231 9.88 -3.74 -0.62
CA ALA A 231 11.24 -3.62 -1.11
C ALA A 231 11.97 -4.96 -1.33
N ALA A 232 11.51 -6.05 -0.75
CA ALA A 232 12.01 -7.40 -1.08
C ALA A 232 11.95 -7.68 -2.59
N LEU A 233 10.94 -7.15 -3.30
CA LEU A 233 10.76 -7.28 -4.75
C LEU A 233 11.84 -6.55 -5.59
N TRP A 234 12.67 -5.72 -4.99
CA TRP A 234 13.80 -5.07 -5.67
C TRP A 234 15.03 -5.95 -5.73
N ASN A 235 15.08 -7.01 -4.92
CA ASN A 235 16.14 -8.00 -5.01
C ASN A 235 15.83 -8.94 -6.20
N PRO A 236 16.68 -8.99 -7.25
CA PRO A 236 16.47 -9.87 -8.40
C PRO A 236 16.43 -11.37 -8.04
N ALA A 237 17.05 -11.74 -6.91
CA ALA A 237 17.03 -13.10 -6.41
C ALA A 237 15.82 -13.43 -5.52
N PHE A 238 14.92 -12.46 -5.30
CA PHE A 238 13.73 -12.69 -4.50
C PHE A 238 12.76 -13.61 -5.24
N SER A 239 12.43 -14.73 -4.61
CA SER A 239 11.40 -15.66 -5.07
C SER A 239 10.76 -16.32 -3.86
N PHE A 240 9.44 -16.45 -3.88
CA PHE A 240 8.73 -17.26 -2.88
C PHE A 240 8.95 -18.77 -3.06
N ASP A 241 9.46 -19.21 -4.22
CA ASP A 241 9.75 -20.61 -4.50
C ASP A 241 11.19 -21.03 -4.09
N SER A 242 12.03 -20.06 -3.71
CA SER A 242 13.37 -20.34 -3.23
C SER A 242 13.29 -20.89 -1.79
N PRO A 243 13.93 -22.03 -1.48
CA PRO A 243 14.02 -22.50 -0.10
C PRO A 243 14.74 -21.43 0.73
N SER A 244 14.19 -21.14 1.92
CA SER A 244 14.80 -20.24 2.89
C SER A 244 16.27 -20.57 3.04
N ALA A 245 17.16 -19.59 2.83
CA ALA A 245 18.57 -19.77 3.16
C ALA A 245 18.63 -20.09 4.66
N GLU A 246 18.95 -21.35 4.99
CA GLU A 246 19.17 -21.76 6.37
C GLU A 246 20.22 -20.82 6.97
N THR A 247 19.77 -20.00 7.91
CA THR A 247 20.66 -19.18 8.74
C THR A 247 21.51 -20.13 9.58
N LYS A 248 22.77 -20.29 9.15
CA LYS A 248 23.81 -20.96 9.95
C LYS A 248 24.29 -20.02 11.05
#